data_c494d3fae649ae5ae19b493910de845a
#
_entry.id   c494d3fae649ae5ae19b493910de845a
#
_cell.length_a   1.000
_cell.length_b   1.000
_cell.length_c   1.000
_cell.angle_alpha   90.00
_cell.angle_beta   90.00
_cell.angle_gamma   90.00
#
_symmetry.space_group_name_H-M   'P 1'
#
loop_
_entity.id
_entity.type
_entity.pdbx_description
1 polymer ?
#
loop_
_entity_poly.entity_id
_entity_poly.type
_entity_poly.pdbx_seq_one_letter_code
_entity_poly.pdbx_strand_id
1 'polypeptide(L)'
;MGIIASSIERLATEIRHLQRSEVLEVEEYFSSKQKGSSSMPHKRNPVLTENLTGLARVVRSSVMPALENIVLWHERDISHSSVERFIGPDTTITLDFALNRLNNVVENMVVYPDNMMKNLEKF
;
A
#
# COMPACT_ATOMS: atom_id res chain seq x y z
N MET A 1 8.93 -6.58 -9.12
CA MET A 1 8.42 -6.16 -7.79
C MET A 1 7.96 -4.70 -7.75
N GLY A 2 8.65 -3.78 -8.38
CA GLY A 2 8.24 -2.37 -8.42
C GLY A 2 6.86 -2.14 -9.05
N ILE A 3 6.53 -2.87 -10.10
CA ILE A 3 5.22 -2.79 -10.76
C ILE A 3 4.12 -3.31 -9.83
N ILE A 4 4.39 -4.41 -9.13
CA ILE A 4 3.44 -4.97 -8.14
C ILE A 4 3.19 -3.95 -7.04
N ALA A 5 4.24 -3.34 -6.52
CA ALA A 5 4.12 -2.30 -5.49
C ALA A 5 3.29 -1.11 -5.97
N SER A 6 3.46 -0.69 -7.21
CA SER A 6 2.68 0.40 -7.81
C SER A 6 1.21 0.04 -7.96
N SER A 7 0.90 -1.23 -8.25
CA SER A 7 -0.47 -1.73 -8.31
C SER A 7 -1.12 -1.75 -6.92
N ILE A 8 -0.37 -2.14 -5.89
CA ILE A 8 -0.82 -2.07 -4.49
C ILE A 8 -1.14 -0.63 -4.11
N GLU A 9 -0.25 0.30 -4.45
CA GLU A 9 -0.44 1.73 -4.16
C GLU A 9 -1.68 2.27 -4.85
N ARG A 10 -1.91 1.90 -6.11
CA ARG A 10 -3.09 2.34 -6.86
C ARG A 10 -4.38 1.91 -6.17
N LEU A 11 -4.48 0.65 -5.79
CA LEU A 11 -5.66 0.12 -5.10
C LEU A 11 -5.84 0.75 -3.72
N ALA A 12 -4.76 0.84 -2.95
CA ALA A 12 -4.80 1.44 -1.61
C ALA A 12 -5.20 2.92 -1.67
N THR A 13 -4.69 3.66 -2.64
CA THR A 13 -5.03 5.07 -2.84
C THR A 13 -6.51 5.23 -3.19
N GLU A 14 -7.06 4.35 -4.02
CA GLU A 14 -8.49 4.38 -4.34
C GLU A 14 -9.34 4.15 -3.10
N ILE A 15 -9.00 3.19 -2.26
CA ILE A 15 -9.73 2.95 -1.00
C ILE A 15 -9.67 4.19 -0.11
N ARG A 16 -8.52 4.85 -0.03
CA ARG A 16 -8.37 6.09 0.73
C ARG A 16 -9.29 7.19 0.20
N HIS A 17 -9.42 7.31 -1.11
CA HIS A 17 -10.35 8.28 -1.72
C HIS A 17 -11.80 7.95 -1.38
N LEU A 18 -12.17 6.69 -1.45
CA LEU A 18 -13.53 6.25 -1.18
C LEU A 18 -13.93 6.36 0.29
N GLN A 19 -12.96 6.41 1.19
CA GLN A 19 -13.21 6.55 2.63
C GLN A 19 -13.35 8.01 3.08
N ARG A 20 -13.08 8.99 2.21
CA ARG A 20 -13.27 10.40 2.58
C ARG A 20 -14.70 10.64 3.04
N SER A 21 -14.86 11.50 4.07
CA SER A 21 -16.15 11.74 4.70
C SER A 21 -17.24 12.20 3.71
N GLU A 22 -16.85 13.01 2.74
CA GLU A 22 -17.77 13.52 1.71
C GLU A 22 -18.12 12.51 0.63
N VAL A 23 -17.41 11.40 0.56
CA VAL A 23 -17.64 10.29 -0.38
C VAL A 23 -18.24 9.09 0.34
N LEU A 24 -17.52 8.55 1.28
CA LEU A 24 -17.86 7.42 2.16
C LEU A 24 -18.59 6.28 1.44
N GLU A 25 -17.97 5.79 0.38
CA GLU A 25 -18.49 4.64 -0.36
C GLU A 25 -17.87 3.32 0.11
N VAL A 26 -16.64 3.37 0.62
CA VAL A 26 -15.92 2.23 1.18
C VAL A 26 -15.18 2.71 2.42
N GLU A 27 -15.05 1.83 3.39
CA GLU A 27 -14.31 2.10 4.62
C GLU A 27 -13.52 0.86 5.03
N GLU A 28 -12.29 1.04 5.52
CA GLU A 28 -11.56 -0.04 6.17
C GLU A 28 -12.33 -0.48 7.41
N TYR A 29 -12.28 -1.79 7.72
CA TYR A 29 -12.89 -2.32 8.93
C TYR A 29 -12.27 -1.63 10.16
N PHE A 30 -13.14 -1.09 11.00
CA PHE A 30 -12.74 -0.44 12.25
C PHE A 30 -13.31 -1.23 13.43
N SER A 31 -12.43 -1.90 14.18
CA SER A 31 -12.83 -2.66 15.36
C SER A 31 -13.30 -1.71 16.48
N SER A 32 -14.29 -2.12 17.25
CA SER A 32 -14.74 -1.38 18.45
C SER A 32 -13.63 -1.19 19.49
N LYS A 33 -12.58 -2.00 19.41
CA LYS A 33 -11.40 -1.93 20.29
C LYS A 33 -10.34 -0.95 19.79
N GLN A 34 -10.44 -0.50 18.55
CA GLN A 34 -9.50 0.46 17.98
C GLN A 34 -9.84 1.87 18.46
N LYS A 35 -8.78 2.66 18.68
CA LYS A 35 -8.90 4.08 18.97
C LYS A 35 -8.51 4.86 17.72
N GLY A 36 -9.19 5.96 17.45
CA GLY A 36 -8.84 6.85 16.35
C GLY A 36 -7.51 7.55 16.62
N SER A 37 -7.56 8.76 17.15
CA SER A 37 -6.38 9.48 17.60
C SER A 37 -6.52 9.80 19.09
N SER A 38 -5.42 10.20 19.74
CA SER A 38 -5.47 10.61 21.14
C SER A 38 -6.37 11.85 21.37
N SER A 39 -6.49 12.72 20.35
CA SER A 39 -7.32 13.93 20.42
C SER A 39 -8.72 13.73 19.84
N MET A 40 -8.91 12.74 18.98
CA MET A 40 -10.20 12.45 18.34
C MET A 40 -10.45 10.93 18.31
N PRO A 41 -10.93 10.35 19.42
CA PRO A 41 -11.09 8.89 19.52
C PRO A 41 -12.13 8.30 18.55
N HIS A 42 -13.00 9.12 17.96
CA HIS A 42 -14.00 8.68 16.99
C HIS A 42 -13.51 8.76 15.55
N LYS A 43 -12.32 9.29 15.34
CA LYS A 43 -11.75 9.44 14.00
C LYS A 43 -11.38 8.08 13.43
N ARG A 44 -11.97 7.76 12.27
CA ARG A 44 -11.71 6.53 11.52
C ARG A 44 -10.84 6.86 10.32
N ASN A 45 -9.54 6.65 10.48
CA ASN A 45 -8.58 6.89 9.40
C ASN A 45 -8.31 5.59 8.64
N PRO A 46 -8.04 5.67 7.32
CA PRO A 46 -7.61 4.52 6.53
C PRO A 46 -6.15 4.18 6.80
N VAL A 47 -5.85 3.77 8.04
CA VAL A 47 -4.48 3.57 8.54
C VAL A 47 -3.74 2.49 7.77
N LEU A 48 -4.43 1.41 7.42
CA LEU A 48 -3.80 0.27 6.73
C LEU A 48 -3.44 0.65 5.29
N THR A 49 -4.35 1.31 4.58
CA THR A 49 -4.08 1.75 3.20
C THR A 49 -3.08 2.90 3.15
N GLU A 50 -3.06 3.77 4.15
CA GLU A 50 -1.99 4.78 4.30
C GLU A 50 -0.63 4.11 4.41
N ASN A 51 -0.53 3.09 5.27
CA ASN A 51 0.70 2.31 5.43
C ASN A 51 1.10 1.63 4.12
N LEU A 52 0.14 1.05 3.39
CA LEU A 52 0.41 0.38 2.11
C LEU A 52 0.96 1.33 1.06
N THR A 53 0.42 2.55 0.96
CA THR A 53 0.94 3.54 0.02
C THR A 53 2.38 3.93 0.35
N GLY A 54 2.73 3.99 1.63
CA GLY A 54 4.10 4.23 2.08
C GLY A 54 5.03 3.07 1.77
N LEU A 55 4.61 1.84 2.05
CA LEU A 55 5.41 0.63 1.80
C LEU A 55 5.69 0.44 0.30
N ALA A 56 4.75 0.79 -0.57
CA ALA A 56 4.96 0.75 -2.01
C ALA A 56 6.15 1.62 -2.43
N ARG A 57 6.33 2.77 -1.81
CA ARG A 57 7.47 3.66 -2.07
C ARG A 57 8.78 3.01 -1.66
N VAL A 58 8.79 2.32 -0.54
CA VAL A 58 9.97 1.58 -0.05
C VAL A 58 10.35 0.49 -1.05
N VAL A 59 9.38 -0.29 -1.51
CA VAL A 59 9.65 -1.36 -2.50
C VAL A 59 10.18 -0.76 -3.82
N ARG A 60 9.57 0.33 -4.32
CA ARG A 60 10.06 0.99 -5.55
C ARG A 60 11.46 1.55 -5.43
N SER A 61 11.91 1.89 -4.22
CA SER A 61 13.26 2.40 -4.02
C SER A 61 14.34 1.38 -4.39
N SER A 62 14.00 0.10 -4.47
CA SER A 62 14.92 -0.97 -4.88
C SER A 62 15.09 -1.09 -6.40
N VAL A 63 14.25 -0.42 -7.19
CA VAL A 63 14.28 -0.55 -8.66
C VAL A 63 15.56 0.01 -9.25
N MET A 64 15.97 1.19 -8.80
CA MET A 64 17.19 1.83 -9.33
C MET A 64 18.44 0.99 -9.09
N PRO A 65 18.77 0.57 -7.86
CA PRO A 65 19.93 -0.29 -7.65
C PRO A 65 19.82 -1.64 -8.37
N ALA A 66 18.61 -2.17 -8.57
CA ALA A 66 18.42 -3.39 -9.35
C ALA A 66 18.75 -3.18 -10.83
N LEU A 67 18.36 -2.04 -11.40
CA LEU A 67 18.71 -1.69 -12.78
C LEU A 67 20.23 -1.47 -12.95
N GLU A 68 20.88 -0.94 -11.94
CA GLU A 68 22.33 -0.71 -11.96
C GLU A 68 23.12 -2.03 -11.97
N ASN A 69 22.50 -3.15 -11.59
CA ASN A 69 23.11 -4.49 -11.66
C ASN A 69 23.23 -5.01 -13.09
N ILE A 70 22.68 -4.33 -14.08
CA ILE A 70 22.82 -4.69 -15.51
C ILE A 70 24.25 -4.44 -15.99
N VAL A 71 24.90 -3.41 -15.47
CA VAL A 71 26.28 -3.06 -15.84
C VAL A 71 27.23 -4.03 -15.15
N LEU A 72 28.10 -4.64 -15.95
CA LEU A 72 29.06 -5.62 -15.46
C LEU A 72 30.49 -5.13 -15.61
N TRP A 73 31.35 -5.53 -14.68
CA TRP A 73 32.79 -5.40 -14.80
C TRP A 73 33.30 -6.65 -15.50
N HIS A 74 33.56 -6.56 -16.80
CA HIS A 74 33.80 -7.71 -17.68
C HIS A 74 32.55 -8.61 -17.71
N GLU A 75 32.69 -9.87 -17.31
CA GLU A 75 31.59 -10.86 -17.31
C GLU A 75 30.79 -10.85 -16.02
N ARG A 76 31.32 -10.21 -14.98
CA ARG A 76 30.74 -10.23 -13.64
C ARG A 76 31.17 -9.00 -12.86
N ASP A 77 30.37 -8.61 -11.90
CA ASP A 77 30.73 -7.54 -10.97
C ASP A 77 30.32 -7.94 -9.55
N ILE A 78 31.31 -8.12 -8.68
CA ILE A 78 31.08 -8.53 -7.31
C ILE A 78 30.43 -7.42 -6.46
N SER A 79 30.48 -6.17 -6.92
CA SER A 79 29.80 -5.06 -6.23
C SER A 79 28.28 -5.25 -6.16
N HIS A 80 27.71 -5.98 -7.13
CA HIS A 80 26.29 -6.32 -7.15
C HIS A 80 25.89 -7.14 -5.92
N SER A 81 26.79 -7.97 -5.41
CA SER A 81 26.52 -8.80 -4.24
C SER A 81 26.17 -7.97 -2.99
N SER A 82 26.86 -6.85 -2.78
CA SER A 82 26.60 -5.95 -1.65
C SER A 82 25.19 -5.35 -1.73
N VAL A 83 24.72 -5.04 -2.94
CA VAL A 83 23.41 -4.46 -3.19
C VAL A 83 22.32 -5.51 -3.08
N GLU A 84 22.51 -6.66 -3.74
CA GLU A 84 21.52 -7.73 -3.78
C GLU A 84 21.21 -8.33 -2.42
N ARG A 85 22.23 -8.42 -1.56
CA ARG A 85 22.06 -8.91 -0.18
C ARG A 85 21.11 -8.03 0.64
N PHE A 86 21.03 -6.77 0.29
CA PHE A 86 20.13 -5.80 0.95
C PHE A 86 18.77 -5.75 0.26
N ILE A 87 18.74 -5.43 -1.04
CA ILE A 87 17.48 -5.18 -1.74
C ILE A 87 16.65 -6.45 -1.95
N GLY A 88 17.28 -7.61 -2.11
CA GLY A 88 16.57 -8.88 -2.29
C GLY A 88 15.68 -9.22 -1.09
N PRO A 89 16.26 -9.48 0.08
CA PRO A 89 15.49 -9.81 1.26
C PRO A 89 14.54 -8.68 1.70
N ASP A 90 15.02 -7.45 1.72
CA ASP A 90 14.24 -6.31 2.19
C ASP A 90 12.99 -6.09 1.33
N THR A 91 13.14 -6.14 0.01
CA THR A 91 12.05 -5.95 -0.92
C THR A 91 11.02 -7.10 -0.87
N THR A 92 11.50 -8.35 -0.82
CA THR A 92 10.59 -9.50 -0.79
C THR A 92 9.82 -9.58 0.52
N ILE A 93 10.47 -9.32 1.64
CA ILE A 93 9.82 -9.31 2.96
C ILE A 93 8.76 -8.19 3.01
N THR A 94 9.12 -6.99 2.58
CA THR A 94 8.20 -5.86 2.58
C THR A 94 7.01 -6.10 1.67
N LEU A 95 7.25 -6.63 0.48
CA LEU A 95 6.19 -6.91 -0.48
C LEU A 95 5.23 -8.00 0.02
N ASP A 96 5.77 -9.08 0.60
CA ASP A 96 4.96 -10.13 1.20
C ASP A 96 4.05 -9.58 2.30
N PHE A 97 4.61 -8.78 3.18
CA PHE A 97 3.85 -8.10 4.24
C PHE A 97 2.75 -7.22 3.66
N ALA A 98 3.08 -6.42 2.64
CA ALA A 98 2.13 -5.51 2.01
C ALA A 98 0.98 -6.26 1.33
N LEU A 99 1.27 -7.35 0.63
CA LEU A 99 0.24 -8.16 -0.03
C LEU A 99 -0.70 -8.81 0.98
N ASN A 100 -0.17 -9.34 2.08
CA ASN A 100 -1.00 -9.91 3.15
C ASN A 100 -1.89 -8.86 3.79
N ARG A 101 -1.36 -7.67 4.03
CA ARG A 101 -2.14 -6.56 4.58
C ARG A 101 -3.23 -6.09 3.63
N LEU A 102 -2.91 -5.96 2.34
CA LEU A 102 -3.90 -5.60 1.32
C LEU A 102 -5.02 -6.63 1.24
N ASN A 103 -4.68 -7.91 1.27
CA ASN A 103 -5.67 -8.98 1.28
C ASN A 103 -6.63 -8.83 2.47
N ASN A 104 -6.09 -8.57 3.65
CA ASN A 104 -6.89 -8.37 4.85
C ASN A 104 -7.81 -7.14 4.72
N VAL A 105 -7.31 -6.05 4.17
CA VAL A 105 -8.11 -4.84 3.92
C VAL A 105 -9.28 -5.14 2.99
N VAL A 106 -9.03 -5.81 1.88
CA VAL A 106 -10.06 -6.13 0.88
C VAL A 106 -11.12 -7.09 1.44
N GLU A 107 -10.69 -8.10 2.18
CA GLU A 107 -11.61 -9.07 2.78
C GLU A 107 -12.57 -8.45 3.81
N ASN A 108 -12.09 -7.45 4.55
CA ASN A 108 -12.82 -6.90 5.70
C ASN A 108 -13.41 -5.51 5.45
N MET A 109 -13.17 -4.90 4.30
CA MET A 109 -13.69 -3.56 4.02
C MET A 109 -15.21 -3.52 4.03
N VAL A 110 -15.73 -2.40 4.50
CA VAL A 110 -17.16 -2.13 4.53
C VAL A 110 -17.54 -1.32 3.30
N VAL A 111 -18.55 -1.75 2.57
CA VAL A 111 -19.06 -1.07 1.38
C VAL A 111 -20.43 -0.46 1.69
N TYR A 112 -20.63 0.77 1.23
CA TYR A 112 -21.88 1.51 1.42
C TYR A 112 -22.58 1.76 0.07
N PRO A 113 -23.37 0.78 -0.42
CA PRO A 113 -24.03 0.93 -1.75
C PRO A 113 -24.96 2.13 -1.84
N ASP A 114 -25.64 2.46 -0.74
CA ASP A 114 -26.56 3.61 -0.72
C ASP A 114 -25.84 4.93 -0.91
N ASN A 115 -24.64 5.05 -0.33
CA ASN A 115 -23.81 6.25 -0.52
C ASN A 115 -23.28 6.31 -1.96
N MET A 116 -22.94 5.18 -2.54
CA MET A 116 -22.54 5.10 -3.95
C MET A 116 -23.66 5.63 -4.85
N MET A 117 -24.89 5.19 -4.62
CA MET A 117 -26.04 5.63 -5.40
C MET A 117 -26.30 7.13 -5.22
N LYS A 118 -26.26 7.61 -3.99
CA LYS A 118 -26.42 9.05 -3.71
C LYS A 118 -25.38 9.90 -4.44
N ASN A 119 -24.12 9.45 -4.41
CA ASN A 119 -23.04 10.18 -5.08
C ASN A 119 -23.20 10.16 -6.60
N LEU A 120 -23.66 9.05 -7.15
CA LEU A 120 -23.93 8.93 -8.58
C LEU A 120 -25.05 9.85 -9.02
N GLU A 121 -26.11 9.99 -8.22
CA GLU A 121 -27.27 10.82 -8.53
C GLU A 121 -27.00 12.33 -8.44
N LYS A 122 -25.88 12.77 -7.87
CA LYS A 122 -25.49 14.19 -7.81
C LYS A 122 -25.17 14.78 -9.18
N PHE A 123 -24.92 13.94 -10.12
CA PHE A 123 -24.57 14.32 -11.49
C PHE A 123 -25.61 13.74 -12.47
#